data_5b8e9532b011551303a96201dcb18751
#
_entry.id   5b8e9532b011551303a96201dcb18751
#
_cell.length_a   1.000
_cell.length_b   1.000
_cell.length_c   1.000
_cell.angle_alpha   90.00
_cell.angle_beta   90.00
_cell.angle_gamma   90.00
#
_symmetry.space_group_name_H-M   'P 1'
#
loop_
_entity.id
_entity.type
_entity.pdbx_description
1 polymer ?
#
loop_
_entity_poly.entity_id
_entity_poly.type
_entity_poly.pdbx_seq_one_letter_code
_entity_poly.pdbx_strand_id
1 'polypeptide(L)'
;MIKILLVEDDLGLSNSVFDFLDDFADVMQVFDGDEGLYEAESGIYDLILLDLMLPEKDGFQVLKELRDKGVSTPVLIMTAKESLDDKGLGFELGADDYLTKPFYLEELKMRIQAL
;
A
#
# COMPACT_ATOMS: atom_id res chain seq x y z
N MET A 1 15.57 7.69 -7.60
CA MET A 1 14.10 7.58 -7.61
C MET A 1 13.62 7.05 -6.27
N ILE A 2 12.40 7.41 -5.87
CA ILE A 2 11.80 6.83 -4.67
C ILE A 2 11.51 5.36 -4.90
N LYS A 3 11.59 4.57 -3.83
CA LYS A 3 11.30 3.14 -3.87
C LYS A 3 9.92 2.89 -3.27
N ILE A 4 9.03 2.30 -4.06
CA ILE A 4 7.65 2.01 -3.66
C ILE A 4 7.43 0.50 -3.63
N LEU A 5 6.89 0.00 -2.53
CA LEU A 5 6.39 -1.37 -2.45
C LEU A 5 4.89 -1.36 -2.75
N LEU A 6 4.49 -2.13 -3.75
CA LEU A 6 3.10 -2.24 -4.17
C LEU A 6 2.59 -3.63 -3.80
N VAL A 7 1.66 -3.69 -2.83
CA VAL A 7 1.08 -4.94 -2.34
C VAL A 7 -0.36 -5.01 -2.82
N GLU A 8 -0.58 -5.73 -3.92
CA GLU A 8 -1.87 -5.82 -4.60
C GLU A 8 -1.97 -7.15 -5.35
N ASP A 9 -3.01 -7.95 -5.07
CA ASP A 9 -3.18 -9.26 -5.69
C ASP A 9 -3.86 -9.24 -7.06
N ASP A 10 -4.58 -8.17 -7.39
CA ASP A 10 -5.15 -7.99 -8.73
C ASP A 10 -4.06 -7.64 -9.71
N LEU A 11 -3.68 -8.58 -10.58
CA LEU A 11 -2.59 -8.39 -11.53
C LEU A 11 -2.83 -7.21 -12.47
N GLY A 12 -4.07 -7.05 -12.96
CA GLY A 12 -4.40 -5.96 -13.87
C GLY A 12 -4.17 -4.60 -13.22
N LEU A 13 -4.67 -4.42 -11.99
CA LEU A 13 -4.49 -3.17 -11.27
C LEU A 13 -3.03 -2.96 -10.89
N SER A 14 -2.37 -4.00 -10.39
CA SER A 14 -0.96 -3.92 -10.01
C SER A 14 -0.10 -3.46 -11.19
N ASN A 15 -0.31 -4.05 -12.37
CA ASN A 15 0.45 -3.68 -13.57
C ASN A 15 0.12 -2.27 -14.05
N SER A 16 -1.15 -1.85 -13.96
CA SER A 16 -1.55 -0.48 -14.32
C SER A 16 -0.89 0.55 -13.42
N VAL A 17 -0.85 0.29 -12.13
CA VAL A 17 -0.18 1.17 -11.17
C VAL A 17 1.33 1.19 -11.42
N PHE A 18 1.92 0.02 -11.63
CA PHE A 18 3.34 -0.09 -11.95
C PHE A 18 3.71 0.77 -13.16
N ASP A 19 2.98 0.59 -14.27
CA ASP A 19 3.27 1.30 -15.51
C ASP A 19 3.11 2.82 -15.33
N PHE A 20 2.10 3.24 -14.59
CA PHE A 20 1.83 4.66 -14.37
C PHE A 20 2.92 5.33 -13.51
N LEU A 21 3.49 4.61 -12.55
CA LEU A 21 4.49 5.15 -11.63
C LEU A 21 5.94 4.96 -12.12
N ASP A 22 6.14 4.16 -13.15
CA ASP A 22 7.48 3.70 -13.55
C ASP A 22 8.43 4.84 -13.98
N ASP A 23 7.90 5.97 -14.43
CA ASP A 23 8.72 7.09 -14.87
C ASP A 23 9.30 7.92 -13.71
N PHE A 24 8.77 7.78 -12.49
CA PHE A 24 9.28 8.55 -11.36
C PHE A 24 9.59 7.72 -10.09
N ALA A 25 9.36 6.41 -10.11
CA ALA A 25 9.59 5.56 -8.95
C ALA A 25 10.10 4.17 -9.34
N ASP A 26 10.88 3.58 -8.46
CA ASP A 26 11.21 2.15 -8.53
C ASP A 26 10.12 1.39 -7.79
N VAL A 27 9.30 0.64 -8.51
CA VAL A 27 8.17 -0.08 -7.93
C VAL A 27 8.47 -1.57 -7.85
N MET A 28 8.37 -2.12 -6.64
CA MET A 28 8.43 -3.56 -6.38
C MET A 28 7.01 -4.08 -6.20
N GLN A 29 6.60 -5.02 -7.04
CA GLN A 29 5.26 -5.62 -6.97
C GLN A 29 5.30 -6.91 -6.17
N VAL A 30 4.42 -7.04 -5.19
CA VAL A 30 4.15 -8.28 -4.48
C VAL A 30 2.64 -8.50 -4.44
N PHE A 31 2.21 -9.74 -4.26
CA PHE A 31 0.83 -10.13 -4.59
C PHE A 31 0.06 -10.77 -3.43
N ASP A 32 0.66 -10.89 -2.26
CA ASP A 32 -0.02 -11.36 -1.07
C ASP A 32 0.52 -10.69 0.18
N GLY A 33 -0.19 -10.89 1.30
CA GLY A 33 0.16 -10.20 2.55
C GLY A 33 1.45 -10.70 3.19
N ASP A 34 1.78 -11.98 3.03
CA ASP A 34 3.02 -12.52 3.59
C ASP A 34 4.24 -11.95 2.87
N GLU A 35 4.21 -11.91 1.53
CA GLU A 35 5.28 -11.29 0.75
C GLU A 35 5.37 -9.79 1.05
N GLY A 36 4.20 -9.14 1.18
CA GLY A 36 4.15 -7.71 1.49
C GLY A 36 4.83 -7.40 2.81
N LEU A 37 4.52 -8.14 3.85
CA LEU A 37 5.15 -7.94 5.16
C LEU A 37 6.65 -8.22 5.10
N TYR A 38 7.04 -9.32 4.47
CA TYR A 38 8.46 -9.69 4.34
C TYR A 38 9.28 -8.57 3.69
N GLU A 39 8.79 -8.05 2.55
CA GLU A 39 9.48 -6.99 1.83
C GLU A 39 9.47 -5.68 2.64
N ALA A 40 8.33 -5.32 3.23
CA ALA A 40 8.19 -4.08 3.99
C ALA A 40 9.11 -4.03 5.22
N GLU A 41 9.36 -5.17 5.85
CA GLU A 41 10.24 -5.27 7.02
C GLU A 41 11.67 -4.86 6.73
N SER A 42 12.09 -4.92 5.48
CA SER A 42 13.46 -4.55 5.09
C SER A 42 13.77 -3.07 5.36
N GLY A 43 12.74 -2.22 5.39
CA GLY A 43 12.89 -0.79 5.62
C GLY A 43 13.52 -0.02 4.46
N ILE A 44 13.70 -0.65 3.29
CA ILE A 44 14.34 0.02 2.15
C ILE A 44 13.38 0.86 1.31
N TYR A 45 12.08 0.74 1.56
CA TYR A 45 11.06 1.43 0.77
C TYR A 45 10.74 2.81 1.35
N ASP A 46 10.47 3.76 0.47
CA ASP A 46 10.08 5.12 0.84
C ASP A 46 8.57 5.22 1.08
N LEU A 47 7.81 4.31 0.49
CA LEU A 47 6.35 4.29 0.55
C LEU A 47 5.84 2.88 0.30
N ILE A 48 4.76 2.51 0.98
CA ILE A 48 4.06 1.25 0.75
C ILE A 48 2.64 1.57 0.28
N LEU A 49 2.25 1.00 -0.86
CA LEU A 49 0.88 0.99 -1.35
C LEU A 49 0.30 -0.37 -1.00
N LEU A 50 -0.76 -0.40 -0.20
CA LEU A 50 -1.24 -1.62 0.43
C LEU A 50 -2.75 -1.79 0.23
N ASP A 51 -3.16 -2.88 -0.41
CA ASP A 51 -4.57 -3.28 -0.40
C ASP A 51 -4.87 -4.01 0.91
N LEU A 52 -6.09 -3.88 1.39
CA LEU A 52 -6.57 -4.58 2.60
C LEU A 52 -7.03 -5.99 2.28
N MET A 53 -7.56 -6.22 1.08
CA MET A 53 -8.15 -7.50 0.68
C MET A 53 -7.10 -8.35 -0.03
N LEU A 54 -6.23 -8.99 0.74
CA LEU A 54 -5.12 -9.78 0.21
C LEU A 54 -5.25 -11.25 0.62
N PRO A 55 -4.75 -12.18 -0.22
CA PRO A 55 -4.61 -13.56 0.20
C PRO A 55 -3.48 -13.73 1.22
N GLU A 56 -3.50 -14.82 1.94
CA GLU A 56 -2.56 -15.25 2.98
C GLU A 56 -2.70 -14.41 4.26
N LYS A 57 -2.41 -13.12 4.19
CA LYS A 57 -2.52 -12.21 5.33
C LYS A 57 -3.15 -10.92 4.85
N ASP A 58 -4.28 -10.51 5.46
CA ASP A 58 -4.96 -9.28 5.02
C ASP A 58 -4.14 -8.03 5.35
N GLY A 59 -4.48 -6.93 4.67
CA GLY A 59 -3.69 -5.71 4.77
C GLY A 59 -3.73 -5.05 6.14
N PHE A 60 -4.83 -5.16 6.89
CA PHE A 60 -4.88 -4.65 8.26
C PHE A 60 -3.85 -5.35 9.14
N GLN A 61 -3.74 -6.66 9.00
CA GLN A 61 -2.78 -7.45 9.75
C GLN A 61 -1.34 -7.11 9.35
N VAL A 62 -1.09 -6.95 8.04
CA VAL A 62 0.23 -6.53 7.54
C VAL A 62 0.62 -5.20 8.18
N LEU A 63 -0.28 -4.23 8.16
CA LEU A 63 -0.02 -2.90 8.70
C LEU A 63 0.26 -2.96 10.21
N LYS A 64 -0.57 -3.69 10.94
CA LYS A 64 -0.39 -3.84 12.39
C LYS A 64 0.97 -4.46 12.72
N GLU A 65 1.32 -5.58 12.09
CA GLU A 65 2.58 -6.26 12.35
C GLU A 65 3.78 -5.39 11.95
N LEU A 66 3.66 -4.64 10.87
CA LEU A 66 4.71 -3.74 10.42
C LEU A 66 4.98 -2.65 11.47
N ARG A 67 3.93 -2.02 11.98
CA ARG A 67 4.06 -0.98 13.00
C ARG A 67 4.55 -1.56 14.33
N ASP A 68 4.09 -2.76 14.70
CA ASP A 68 4.57 -3.45 15.91
C ASP A 68 6.07 -3.73 15.85
N LYS A 69 6.61 -3.90 14.66
CA LYS A 69 8.05 -4.11 14.44
C LYS A 69 8.85 -2.81 14.37
N GLY A 70 8.20 -1.68 14.54
CA GLY A 70 8.86 -0.38 14.55
C GLY A 70 9.16 0.20 13.19
N VAL A 71 8.61 -0.37 12.12
CA VAL A 71 8.78 0.17 10.76
C VAL A 71 7.82 1.34 10.58
N SER A 72 8.36 2.51 10.27
CA SER A 72 7.60 3.75 10.15
C SER A 72 7.39 4.22 8.72
N THR A 73 7.76 3.41 7.73
CA THR A 73 7.54 3.74 6.31
C THR A 73 6.11 4.19 6.07
N PRO A 74 5.87 5.31 5.38
CA PRO A 74 4.52 5.76 5.06
C PRO A 74 3.73 4.69 4.32
N VAL A 75 2.47 4.49 4.69
CA VAL A 75 1.56 3.53 4.06
C VAL A 75 0.33 4.26 3.54
N LEU A 76 0.07 4.10 2.24
CA LEU A 76 -1.17 4.53 1.61
C LEU A 76 -1.99 3.27 1.32
N ILE A 77 -3.16 3.16 1.94
CA ILE A 77 -4.08 2.04 1.70
C ILE A 77 -4.87 2.30 0.42
N MET A 78 -4.92 1.30 -0.46
CA MET A 78 -5.74 1.30 -1.68
C MET A 78 -6.67 0.11 -1.59
N THR A 79 -7.98 0.34 -1.50
CA THR A 79 -8.89 -0.79 -1.28
C THR A 79 -10.33 -0.47 -1.70
N ALA A 80 -11.11 -1.54 -1.95
CA ALA A 80 -12.54 -1.41 -2.17
C ALA A 80 -13.34 -1.19 -0.87
N LYS A 81 -12.71 -1.40 0.30
CA LYS A 81 -13.36 -1.17 1.60
C LYS A 81 -13.51 0.32 1.83
N GLU A 82 -14.75 0.81 1.82
CA GLU A 82 -15.02 2.26 1.88
C GLU A 82 -15.78 2.70 3.13
N SER A 83 -16.10 1.78 4.05
CA SER A 83 -16.84 2.15 5.26
C SER A 83 -16.00 3.07 6.14
N LEU A 84 -16.68 3.90 6.91
CA LEU A 84 -16.03 4.79 7.87
C LEU A 84 -15.27 3.97 8.92
N ASP A 85 -15.81 2.82 9.32
CA ASP A 85 -15.18 1.94 10.30
C ASP A 85 -13.86 1.38 9.75
N ASP A 86 -13.83 0.94 8.48
CA ASP A 86 -12.61 0.44 7.84
C ASP A 86 -11.55 1.53 7.73
N LYS A 87 -11.96 2.74 7.32
CA LYS A 87 -11.03 3.88 7.23
C LYS A 87 -10.47 4.25 8.60
N GLY A 88 -11.34 4.30 9.62
CA GLY A 88 -10.92 4.58 10.98
C GLY A 88 -9.92 3.56 11.49
N LEU A 89 -10.17 2.27 11.25
CA LEU A 89 -9.25 1.22 11.65
C LEU A 89 -7.91 1.34 10.94
N GLY A 90 -7.91 1.64 9.63
CA GLY A 90 -6.68 1.83 8.87
C GLY A 90 -5.80 2.93 9.47
N PHE A 91 -6.40 4.09 9.75
CA PHE A 91 -5.65 5.20 10.37
C PHE A 91 -5.21 4.87 11.80
N GLU A 92 -6.08 4.22 12.57
CA GLU A 92 -5.74 3.81 13.93
C GLU A 92 -4.55 2.84 13.96
N LEU A 93 -4.46 1.94 12.98
CA LEU A 93 -3.36 0.99 12.86
C LEU A 93 -2.08 1.63 12.30
N GLY A 94 -2.13 2.86 11.85
CA GLY A 94 -0.94 3.61 11.46
C GLY A 94 -0.79 3.91 9.98
N ALA A 95 -1.87 3.85 9.19
CA ALA A 95 -1.83 4.29 7.80
C ALA A 95 -1.73 5.82 7.72
N ASP A 96 -1.05 6.31 6.70
CA ASP A 96 -0.86 7.74 6.47
C ASP A 96 -1.92 8.31 5.54
N ASP A 97 -2.51 7.49 4.68
CA ASP A 97 -3.60 7.90 3.80
C ASP A 97 -4.43 6.68 3.40
N TYR A 98 -5.60 6.94 2.79
CA TYR A 98 -6.57 5.90 2.44
C TYR A 98 -7.29 6.30 1.15
N LEU A 99 -7.20 5.46 0.13
CA LEU A 99 -7.78 5.72 -1.19
C LEU A 99 -8.70 4.56 -1.58
N THR A 100 -9.99 4.85 -1.80
CA THR A 100 -10.97 3.80 -2.14
C THR A 100 -11.01 3.54 -3.63
N LYS A 101 -11.15 2.25 -3.99
CA LYS A 101 -11.33 1.81 -5.37
C LYS A 101 -12.81 1.96 -5.77
N PRO A 102 -13.09 2.29 -7.04
CA PRO A 102 -12.13 2.66 -8.08
C PRO A 102 -11.60 4.08 -7.89
N PHE A 103 -10.36 4.32 -8.29
CA PHE A 103 -9.74 5.65 -8.20
C PHE A 103 -9.06 5.99 -9.53
N TYR A 104 -8.78 7.27 -9.72
CA TYR A 104 -7.97 7.71 -10.85
C TYR A 104 -6.49 7.58 -10.51
N LEU A 105 -5.69 7.13 -11.49
CA LEU A 105 -4.25 7.01 -11.28
C LEU A 105 -3.60 8.37 -10.98
N GLU A 106 -4.14 9.44 -11.57
CA GLU A 106 -3.68 10.80 -11.28
C GLU A 106 -3.90 11.18 -9.82
N GLU A 107 -5.01 10.75 -9.22
CA GLU A 107 -5.28 10.99 -7.79
C GLU A 107 -4.28 10.21 -6.94
N LEU A 108 -4.03 8.95 -7.28
CA LEU A 108 -3.01 8.15 -6.59
C LEU A 108 -1.66 8.86 -6.59
N LYS A 109 -1.24 9.36 -7.75
CA LYS A 109 0.03 10.09 -7.88
C LYS A 109 0.07 11.34 -7.01
N MET A 110 -1.01 12.11 -6.99
CA MET A 110 -1.07 13.30 -6.14
C MET A 110 -0.93 12.98 -4.66
N ARG A 111 -1.56 11.89 -4.21
CA ARG A 111 -1.47 11.46 -2.82
C ARG A 111 -0.07 10.95 -2.47
N ILE A 112 0.56 10.22 -3.37
CA ILE A 112 1.94 9.75 -3.20
C ILE A 112 2.88 10.94 -3.05
N GLN A 113 2.72 11.97 -3.87
CA GLN A 113 3.56 13.15 -3.83
C GLN A 113 3.36 13.99 -2.57
N ALA A 114 2.20 13.87 -1.92
CA ALA A 114 1.90 14.58 -0.68
C ALA A 114 2.44 13.88 0.57
N LEU A 115 2.85 12.64 0.45
CA LEU A 115 3.36 11.86 1.60
C LEU A 115 4.88 12.03 1.85
#